data_dc253d6aeecb97575aafe25979c1d91b
#
_entry.id   dc253d6aeecb97575aafe25979c1d91b
#
_cell.length_a   1.000
_cell.length_b   1.000
_cell.length_c   1.000
_cell.angle_alpha   90.00
_cell.angle_beta   90.00
_cell.angle_gamma   90.00
#
_symmetry.space_group_name_H-M   'P 1'
#
loop_
_entity.id
_entity.type
_entity.pdbx_description
1 polymer ?
#
loop_
_entity_poly.entity_id
_entity_poly.type
_entity_poly.pdbx_seq_one_letter_code
_entity_poly.pdbx_strand_id
1 'polypeptide(L)'
;MASYLVGVDVGTGSARAGVFDVSGKLLATAKRPISMHREDGGIAEQSSAEVWQAVCDSVRESVSRAGIDPVDVAGIGFDATCSLVVRGPDDETLPVGAADHPERDIIVWMDHRAVEQAERINAGEHAVLKYVGGRISPEMQTPKLLWLRENRPDVYARAEHFFDLTDFLTWKASGALDRSACTVTCKWTYLAHENRWDSEYFNNIGLGDLAEQGFRRIGESVVHPGTALGTGLTEDAAKAMGLVAGTAVAAGLIDAHAGGVGTVAAGGDASKCLGYVFGTSSCTMTTTAEPAFVPGVWGPYYSAMVPGAWLNEGGQSAAGAAIDYLVQLHPAVPEAKVLAEKDGKALPVWLADRALGLAESASAAAKLAEDFHVVPEFLGNRAPFADPHARAVVAGYGMETGVDSLVALYVAGLLGLGYGLRQIIETQARNGAPVETISVSGGAGAHPLARQLLADATGLPVELTECEEPVLLGSAMLGAVAAGTYPDLMAAMPAMSRIGSSATPDPDFQRVHQARYDAFLTLQNAARAIRSASHS
;
A
#
# COMPACT_ATOMS: atom_id res chain seq x y z
N MET A 1 -6.03 -12.76 -31.97
CA MET A 1 -6.10 -11.45 -31.30
C MET A 1 -5.47 -11.65 -29.94
N ALA A 2 -4.57 -10.76 -29.52
CA ALA A 2 -3.94 -10.83 -28.21
C ALA A 2 -5.01 -10.88 -27.10
N SER A 3 -4.88 -11.83 -26.18
CA SER A 3 -5.96 -12.21 -25.26
C SER A 3 -5.52 -12.24 -23.80
N TYR A 4 -4.26 -11.93 -23.53
CA TYR A 4 -3.67 -12.02 -22.20
C TYR A 4 -2.97 -10.73 -21.77
N LEU A 5 -2.89 -10.55 -20.47
CA LEU A 5 -2.31 -9.38 -19.83
C LEU A 5 -1.33 -9.84 -18.76
N VAL A 6 -0.28 -9.06 -18.56
CA VAL A 6 0.71 -9.32 -17.51
C VAL A 6 0.68 -8.20 -16.49
N GLY A 7 0.53 -8.54 -15.21
CA GLY A 7 0.74 -7.64 -14.09
C GLY A 7 2.06 -7.98 -13.39
N VAL A 8 2.83 -6.96 -13.04
CA VAL A 8 4.11 -7.08 -12.31
C VAL A 8 4.04 -6.25 -11.05
N ASP A 9 4.36 -6.87 -9.91
CA ASP A 9 4.42 -6.24 -8.59
C ASP A 9 5.81 -6.42 -7.98
N VAL A 10 6.44 -5.32 -7.63
CA VAL A 10 7.72 -5.29 -6.95
C VAL A 10 7.55 -4.79 -5.52
N GLY A 11 7.32 -5.73 -4.62
CA GLY A 11 7.29 -5.46 -3.18
C GLY A 11 8.71 -5.37 -2.58
N THR A 12 8.77 -5.13 -1.28
CA THR A 12 10.04 -4.91 -0.54
C THR A 12 11.03 -6.07 -0.64
N GLY A 13 10.59 -7.31 -0.71
CA GLY A 13 11.46 -8.49 -0.68
C GLY A 13 11.31 -9.42 -1.88
N SER A 14 10.53 -9.06 -2.88
CA SER A 14 10.33 -9.91 -4.05
C SER A 14 9.70 -9.18 -5.22
N ALA A 15 10.03 -9.60 -6.45
CA ALA A 15 9.24 -9.32 -7.65
C ALA A 15 8.27 -10.48 -7.90
N ARG A 16 7.05 -10.16 -8.31
CA ARG A 16 6.01 -11.11 -8.72
C ARG A 16 5.48 -10.73 -10.08
N ALA A 17 5.07 -11.73 -10.87
CA ALA A 17 4.34 -11.51 -12.11
C ALA A 17 3.15 -12.46 -12.19
N GLY A 18 2.04 -11.97 -12.74
CA GLY A 18 0.83 -12.73 -12.98
C GLY A 18 0.34 -12.57 -14.41
N VAL A 19 -0.14 -13.67 -14.98
CA VAL A 19 -0.78 -13.70 -16.30
C VAL A 19 -2.28 -13.80 -16.10
N PHE A 20 -3.01 -12.91 -16.73
CA PHE A 20 -4.46 -12.83 -16.67
C PHE A 20 -5.07 -12.91 -18.07
N ASP A 21 -6.28 -13.45 -18.17
CA ASP A 21 -7.11 -13.22 -19.34
C ASP A 21 -7.75 -11.81 -19.29
N VAL A 22 -8.37 -11.39 -20.39
CA VAL A 22 -9.00 -10.06 -20.47
C VAL A 22 -10.19 -9.88 -19.52
N SER A 23 -10.71 -10.94 -18.91
CA SER A 23 -11.77 -10.86 -17.89
C SER A 23 -11.25 -10.73 -16.46
N GLY A 24 -9.91 -10.69 -16.28
CA GLY A 24 -9.27 -10.61 -14.98
C GLY A 24 -9.04 -11.94 -14.27
N LYS A 25 -9.27 -13.07 -14.94
CA LYS A 25 -9.00 -14.40 -14.38
C LYS A 25 -7.50 -14.66 -14.37
N LEU A 26 -6.96 -14.96 -13.20
CA LEU A 26 -5.56 -15.35 -13.01
C LEU A 26 -5.31 -16.75 -13.60
N LEU A 27 -4.29 -16.88 -14.45
CA LEU A 27 -3.89 -18.14 -15.08
C LEU A 27 -2.63 -18.73 -14.43
N ALA A 28 -1.65 -17.90 -14.13
CA ALA A 28 -0.41 -18.33 -13.49
C ALA A 28 0.30 -17.17 -12.80
N THR A 29 1.12 -17.49 -11.80
CA THR A 29 2.02 -16.54 -11.14
C THR A 29 3.43 -17.10 -11.01
N ALA A 30 4.40 -16.20 -10.92
CA ALA A 30 5.77 -16.52 -10.53
C ALA A 30 6.32 -15.45 -9.59
N LYS A 31 7.29 -15.82 -8.75
CA LYS A 31 7.90 -14.96 -7.75
C LYS A 31 9.42 -15.16 -7.71
N ARG A 32 10.16 -14.07 -7.55
CA ARG A 32 11.61 -14.07 -7.31
C ARG A 32 11.94 -13.23 -6.09
N PRO A 33 12.82 -13.69 -5.18
CA PRO A 33 13.29 -12.88 -4.08
C PRO A 33 14.16 -11.73 -4.58
N ILE A 34 14.20 -10.65 -3.79
CA ILE A 34 15.07 -9.49 -3.98
C ILE A 34 15.80 -9.25 -2.66
N SER A 35 17.09 -8.98 -2.74
CA SER A 35 17.92 -8.68 -1.57
C SER A 35 17.58 -7.32 -0.99
N MET A 36 17.60 -7.23 0.35
CA MET A 36 17.45 -6.01 1.11
C MET A 36 18.68 -5.83 1.99
N HIS A 37 19.41 -4.74 1.79
CA HIS A 37 20.58 -4.38 2.59
C HIS A 37 20.17 -3.35 3.65
N ARG A 38 20.34 -3.71 4.91
CA ARG A 38 20.01 -2.85 6.07
C ARG A 38 21.26 -2.54 6.84
N GLU A 39 21.40 -1.29 7.23
CA GLU A 39 22.50 -0.80 8.08
C GLU A 39 21.93 0.00 9.27
N ASP A 40 22.77 0.28 10.25
CA ASP A 40 22.40 1.11 11.39
C ASP A 40 21.93 2.50 10.95
N GLY A 41 21.10 3.15 11.78
CA GLY A 41 20.54 4.47 11.45
C GLY A 41 19.31 4.45 10.54
N GLY A 42 18.70 3.27 10.32
CA GLY A 42 17.49 3.15 9.50
C GLY A 42 17.75 3.14 8.00
N ILE A 43 18.98 2.87 7.58
CA ILE A 43 19.38 2.75 6.17
C ILE A 43 18.84 1.45 5.59
N ALA A 44 18.24 1.54 4.40
CA ALA A 44 17.74 0.41 3.64
C ALA A 44 17.98 0.63 2.13
N GLU A 45 18.72 -0.28 1.50
CA GLU A 45 19.18 -0.16 0.11
C GLU A 45 18.93 -1.43 -0.68
N GLN A 46 18.76 -1.28 -2.00
CA GLN A 46 18.61 -2.37 -2.96
C GLN A 46 19.38 -2.08 -4.26
N SER A 47 19.46 -3.10 -5.13
CA SER A 47 20.06 -3.00 -6.47
C SER A 47 18.96 -2.98 -7.54
N SER A 48 18.94 -1.95 -8.37
CA SER A 48 18.00 -1.85 -9.49
C SER A 48 18.23 -2.92 -10.54
N ALA A 49 19.49 -3.36 -10.71
CA ALA A 49 19.82 -4.46 -11.63
C ALA A 49 19.26 -5.80 -11.14
N GLU A 50 19.36 -6.09 -9.83
CA GLU A 50 18.76 -7.30 -9.24
C GLU A 50 17.24 -7.26 -9.36
N VAL A 51 16.61 -6.11 -9.04
CA VAL A 51 15.14 -5.93 -9.17
C VAL A 51 14.70 -6.18 -10.60
N TRP A 52 15.38 -5.58 -11.60
CA TRP A 52 15.04 -5.77 -13.01
C TRP A 52 15.18 -7.22 -13.46
N GLN A 53 16.26 -7.90 -13.05
CA GLN A 53 16.44 -9.32 -13.35
C GLN A 53 15.34 -10.19 -12.74
N ALA A 54 14.97 -9.92 -11.47
CA ALA A 54 13.90 -10.63 -10.80
C ALA A 54 12.53 -10.42 -11.47
N VAL A 55 12.27 -9.22 -11.98
CA VAL A 55 11.07 -8.91 -12.78
C VAL A 55 11.08 -9.72 -14.08
N CYS A 56 12.16 -9.66 -14.86
CA CYS A 56 12.27 -10.38 -16.13
C CYS A 56 12.07 -11.89 -15.96
N ASP A 57 12.68 -12.46 -14.92
CA ASP A 57 12.58 -13.91 -14.63
C ASP A 57 11.16 -14.29 -14.15
N SER A 58 10.50 -13.43 -13.36
CA SER A 58 9.14 -13.67 -12.92
C SER A 58 8.14 -13.61 -14.08
N VAL A 59 8.29 -12.64 -15.00
CA VAL A 59 7.45 -12.54 -16.20
C VAL A 59 7.64 -13.77 -17.09
N ARG A 60 8.88 -14.12 -17.41
CA ARG A 60 9.18 -15.29 -18.26
C ARG A 60 8.59 -16.57 -17.70
N GLU A 61 8.75 -16.79 -16.40
CA GLU A 61 8.23 -17.99 -15.74
C GLU A 61 6.70 -18.00 -15.68
N SER A 62 6.04 -16.86 -15.37
CA SER A 62 4.57 -16.79 -15.30
C SER A 62 3.94 -17.08 -16.66
N VAL A 63 4.49 -16.53 -17.76
CA VAL A 63 4.04 -16.78 -19.13
C VAL A 63 4.22 -18.26 -19.50
N SER A 64 5.39 -18.84 -19.18
CA SER A 64 5.66 -20.27 -19.40
C SER A 64 4.68 -21.16 -18.62
N ARG A 65 4.40 -20.84 -17.35
CA ARG A 65 3.45 -21.60 -16.51
C ARG A 65 2.00 -21.48 -17.00
N ALA A 66 1.63 -20.31 -17.55
CA ALA A 66 0.32 -20.10 -18.15
C ALA A 66 0.12 -20.91 -19.43
N GLY A 67 1.22 -21.37 -20.08
CA GLY A 67 1.16 -22.15 -21.31
C GLY A 67 0.63 -21.37 -22.51
N ILE A 68 0.80 -20.05 -22.52
CA ILE A 68 0.32 -19.16 -23.59
C ILE A 68 1.47 -18.82 -24.57
N ASP A 69 1.12 -18.43 -25.78
CA ASP A 69 2.10 -17.87 -26.73
C ASP A 69 2.39 -16.40 -26.34
N PRO A 70 3.67 -16.00 -26.19
CA PRO A 70 4.03 -14.61 -25.88
C PRO A 70 3.45 -13.57 -26.86
N VAL A 71 3.16 -13.93 -28.11
CA VAL A 71 2.53 -13.05 -29.11
C VAL A 71 1.08 -12.69 -28.73
N ASP A 72 0.42 -13.49 -27.89
CA ASP A 72 -0.94 -13.26 -27.43
C ASP A 72 -1.01 -12.33 -26.18
N VAL A 73 0.13 -11.87 -25.65
CA VAL A 73 0.18 -10.88 -24.58
C VAL A 73 -0.02 -9.48 -25.17
N ALA A 74 -1.16 -8.87 -24.84
CA ALA A 74 -1.56 -7.55 -25.35
C ALA A 74 -0.81 -6.42 -24.65
N GLY A 75 -0.64 -6.50 -23.32
CA GLY A 75 -0.04 -5.45 -22.53
C GLY A 75 0.50 -5.93 -21.20
N ILE A 76 1.41 -5.12 -20.65
CA ILE A 76 2.05 -5.32 -19.36
C ILE A 76 1.93 -4.02 -18.53
N GLY A 77 1.59 -4.16 -17.26
CA GLY A 77 1.60 -3.08 -16.28
C GLY A 77 2.49 -3.41 -15.10
N PHE A 78 3.01 -2.37 -14.47
CA PHE A 78 3.95 -2.46 -13.35
C PHE A 78 3.41 -1.71 -12.15
N ASP A 79 3.61 -2.27 -10.98
CA ASP A 79 3.60 -1.54 -9.73
C ASP A 79 4.85 -1.86 -8.91
N ALA A 80 5.18 -0.97 -8.00
CA ALA A 80 6.30 -1.18 -7.10
C ALA A 80 6.13 -0.39 -5.80
N THR A 81 6.94 -0.76 -4.79
CA THR A 81 7.18 0.12 -3.64
C THR A 81 7.72 1.47 -4.10
N CYS A 82 7.35 2.54 -3.41
CA CYS A 82 7.80 3.90 -3.72
C CYS A 82 9.26 4.14 -3.28
N SER A 83 10.20 3.40 -3.85
CA SER A 83 11.63 3.50 -3.60
C SER A 83 12.31 4.43 -4.60
N LEU A 84 13.34 5.18 -4.18
CA LEU A 84 14.08 6.10 -5.04
C LEU A 84 15.20 5.36 -5.76
N VAL A 85 15.23 5.41 -7.10
CA VAL A 85 16.30 4.87 -7.96
C VAL A 85 17.12 6.01 -8.54
N VAL A 86 18.45 5.90 -8.51
CA VAL A 86 19.38 6.94 -8.99
C VAL A 86 20.18 6.41 -10.17
N ARG A 87 20.04 7.07 -11.34
CA ARG A 87 20.73 6.68 -12.59
C ARG A 87 21.56 7.84 -13.15
N GLY A 88 22.77 7.51 -13.56
CA GLY A 88 23.65 8.42 -14.29
C GLY A 88 23.48 8.33 -15.82
N PRO A 89 24.37 8.99 -16.58
CA PRO A 89 24.38 8.92 -18.03
C PRO A 89 24.49 7.47 -18.54
N ASP A 90 23.88 7.20 -19.70
CA ASP A 90 23.92 5.89 -20.36
C ASP A 90 23.49 4.73 -19.43
N ASP A 91 22.48 4.96 -18.58
CA ASP A 91 21.98 3.99 -17.60
C ASP A 91 23.03 3.55 -16.56
N GLU A 92 23.98 4.44 -16.23
CA GLU A 92 25.00 4.16 -15.22
C GLU A 92 24.37 3.99 -13.83
N THR A 93 24.77 2.93 -13.11
CA THR A 93 24.43 2.72 -11.70
C THR A 93 25.21 3.71 -10.82
N LEU A 94 24.51 4.51 -10.03
CA LEU A 94 25.13 5.45 -9.08
C LEU A 94 24.84 5.02 -7.64
N PRO A 95 25.86 4.61 -6.85
CA PRO A 95 25.65 4.10 -5.51
C PRO A 95 25.14 5.18 -4.55
N VAL A 96 24.02 4.90 -3.89
CA VAL A 96 23.37 5.85 -2.96
C VAL A 96 23.94 5.82 -1.55
N GLY A 97 24.64 4.74 -1.18
CA GLY A 97 25.27 4.53 0.12
C GLY A 97 26.79 4.60 0.06
N ALA A 98 27.45 3.67 0.74
CA ALA A 98 28.90 3.57 0.78
C ALA A 98 29.49 3.24 -0.60
N ALA A 99 30.68 3.77 -0.90
CA ALA A 99 31.32 3.61 -2.22
C ALA A 99 31.78 2.19 -2.52
N ASP A 100 31.91 1.34 -1.51
CA ASP A 100 32.28 -0.08 -1.64
C ASP A 100 31.13 -0.99 -2.07
N HIS A 101 29.92 -0.43 -2.22
CA HIS A 101 28.72 -1.12 -2.70
C HIS A 101 28.17 -0.44 -3.98
N PRO A 102 28.90 -0.52 -5.12
CA PRO A 102 28.52 0.21 -6.34
C PRO A 102 27.21 -0.28 -6.96
N GLU A 103 26.72 -1.46 -6.59
CA GLU A 103 25.47 -2.05 -7.06
C GLU A 103 24.22 -1.49 -6.37
N ARG A 104 24.37 -0.79 -5.23
CA ARG A 104 23.23 -0.29 -4.41
C ARG A 104 22.85 1.12 -4.84
N ASP A 105 21.93 1.23 -5.76
CA ASP A 105 21.45 2.47 -6.36
C ASP A 105 19.99 2.82 -6.02
N ILE A 106 19.39 2.06 -5.10
CA ILE A 106 18.03 2.29 -4.59
C ILE A 106 18.06 2.67 -3.12
N ILE A 107 17.46 3.83 -2.79
CA ILE A 107 17.04 4.16 -1.41
C ILE A 107 15.62 3.64 -1.23
N VAL A 108 15.46 2.61 -0.39
CA VAL A 108 14.16 1.93 -0.21
C VAL A 108 13.15 2.87 0.47
N TRP A 109 11.86 2.66 0.20
CA TRP A 109 10.78 3.50 0.71
C TRP A 109 10.83 3.73 2.22
N MET A 110 11.13 2.68 3.01
CA MET A 110 11.21 2.71 4.47
C MET A 110 12.55 3.23 5.03
N ASP A 111 13.45 3.74 4.18
CA ASP A 111 14.73 4.29 4.61
C ASP A 111 14.53 5.64 5.32
N HIS A 112 15.10 5.78 6.50
CA HIS A 112 14.93 6.95 7.36
C HIS A 112 16.15 7.87 7.40
N ARG A 113 17.13 7.71 6.46
CA ARG A 113 18.32 8.59 6.42
C ARG A 113 18.00 10.09 6.28
N ALA A 114 16.83 10.43 5.72
CA ALA A 114 16.42 11.80 5.42
C ALA A 114 15.48 12.42 6.48
N VAL A 115 15.50 11.93 7.73
CA VAL A 115 14.66 12.47 8.83
C VAL A 115 14.94 13.95 9.08
N GLU A 116 16.22 14.36 9.19
CA GLU A 116 16.60 15.76 9.43
C GLU A 116 16.13 16.67 8.29
N GLN A 117 16.23 16.21 7.04
CA GLN A 117 15.79 16.95 5.87
C GLN A 117 14.26 17.13 5.88
N ALA A 118 13.51 16.07 6.23
CA ALA A 118 12.06 16.16 6.34
C ALA A 118 11.64 17.12 7.46
N GLU A 119 12.32 17.10 8.61
CA GLU A 119 12.05 18.04 9.72
C GLU A 119 12.31 19.50 9.33
N ARG A 120 13.41 19.78 8.61
CA ARG A 120 13.70 21.13 8.09
C ARG A 120 12.66 21.60 7.09
N ILE A 121 12.21 20.74 6.17
CA ILE A 121 11.13 21.07 5.23
C ILE A 121 9.85 21.37 6.00
N ASN A 122 9.49 20.55 6.99
CA ASN A 122 8.29 20.72 7.79
C ASN A 122 8.32 21.93 8.73
N ALA A 123 9.50 22.52 8.99
CA ALA A 123 9.62 23.75 9.75
C ALA A 123 9.29 24.99 8.91
N GLY A 124 9.27 24.87 7.58
CA GLY A 124 8.86 25.92 6.65
C GLY A 124 7.36 25.90 6.36
N GLU A 125 6.86 27.00 5.79
CA GLU A 125 5.49 27.08 5.28
C GLU A 125 5.49 26.82 3.76
N HIS A 126 4.97 25.66 3.35
CA HIS A 126 4.92 25.24 1.95
C HIS A 126 3.50 24.85 1.55
N ALA A 127 2.88 25.64 0.68
CA ALA A 127 1.49 25.44 0.25
C ALA A 127 1.24 24.05 -0.37
N VAL A 128 2.24 23.47 -1.03
CA VAL A 128 2.15 22.14 -1.67
C VAL A 128 1.94 21.02 -0.64
N LEU A 129 2.44 21.18 0.59
CA LEU A 129 2.34 20.13 1.62
C LEU A 129 0.90 19.84 2.06
N LYS A 130 -0.04 20.77 1.83
CA LYS A 130 -1.47 20.50 2.10
C LYS A 130 -1.99 19.28 1.32
N TYR A 131 -1.39 18.97 0.16
CA TYR A 131 -1.78 17.84 -0.70
C TYR A 131 -1.07 16.53 -0.34
N VAL A 132 -0.18 16.55 0.66
CA VAL A 132 0.49 15.36 1.19
C VAL A 132 0.20 15.16 2.69
N GLY A 133 -0.98 15.64 3.13
CA GLY A 133 -1.41 15.50 4.53
C GLY A 133 -0.85 16.58 5.47
N GLY A 134 -0.32 17.69 4.93
CA GLY A 134 0.18 18.84 5.69
C GLY A 134 1.62 18.74 6.16
N ARG A 135 2.27 17.59 6.02
CA ARG A 135 3.66 17.34 6.41
C ARG A 135 4.31 16.36 5.45
N ILE A 136 5.60 16.57 5.14
CA ILE A 136 6.36 15.60 4.36
C ILE A 136 6.98 14.53 5.28
N SER A 137 6.99 13.28 4.82
CA SER A 137 7.63 12.16 5.50
C SER A 137 9.07 11.97 5.00
N PRO A 138 10.01 11.49 5.83
CA PRO A 138 11.33 11.06 5.36
C PRO A 138 11.26 9.92 4.34
N GLU A 139 10.16 9.20 4.27
CA GLU A 139 9.89 8.16 3.28
C GLU A 139 9.59 8.71 1.87
N MET A 140 9.29 10.03 1.76
CA MET A 140 9.06 10.70 0.47
C MET A 140 10.37 11.09 -0.21
N GLN A 141 10.30 11.43 -1.49
CA GLN A 141 11.51 11.56 -2.31
C GLN A 141 12.20 12.92 -2.16
N THR A 142 11.49 14.03 -1.98
CA THR A 142 12.14 15.33 -1.86
C THR A 142 13.11 15.44 -0.66
N PRO A 143 12.81 14.89 0.54
CA PRO A 143 13.81 14.78 1.62
C PRO A 143 14.99 13.91 1.25
N LYS A 144 14.79 12.77 0.55
CA LYS A 144 15.89 11.89 0.11
C LYS A 144 16.79 12.55 -0.93
N LEU A 145 16.23 13.32 -1.87
CA LEU A 145 17.02 14.12 -2.81
C LEU A 145 17.85 15.18 -2.12
N LEU A 146 17.28 15.86 -1.12
CA LEU A 146 18.01 16.84 -0.32
C LEU A 146 19.14 16.18 0.47
N TRP A 147 18.89 15.00 1.04
CA TRP A 147 19.92 14.20 1.69
C TRP A 147 21.06 13.81 0.72
N LEU A 148 20.73 13.34 -0.49
CA LEU A 148 21.73 13.01 -1.52
C LEU A 148 22.57 14.23 -1.88
N ARG A 149 21.94 15.38 -2.09
CA ARG A 149 22.65 16.64 -2.39
C ARG A 149 23.65 17.02 -1.31
N GLU A 150 23.31 16.83 -0.03
CA GLU A 150 24.13 17.21 1.12
C GLU A 150 25.22 16.18 1.44
N ASN A 151 24.91 14.89 1.35
CA ASN A 151 25.79 13.81 1.82
C ASN A 151 26.51 13.07 0.69
N ARG A 152 25.95 13.08 -0.52
CA ARG A 152 26.52 12.47 -1.73
C ARG A 152 26.45 13.45 -2.92
N PRO A 153 27.13 14.63 -2.78
CA PRO A 153 27.08 15.66 -3.83
C PRO A 153 27.67 15.18 -5.17
N ASP A 154 28.61 14.26 -5.14
CA ASP A 154 29.17 13.57 -6.31
C ASP A 154 28.11 12.77 -7.08
N VAL A 155 27.33 11.96 -6.37
CA VAL A 155 26.21 11.17 -6.91
C VAL A 155 25.10 12.09 -7.40
N TYR A 156 24.69 13.05 -6.57
CA TYR A 156 23.62 13.99 -6.93
C TYR A 156 23.97 14.79 -8.20
N ALA A 157 25.20 15.26 -8.34
CA ALA A 157 25.64 16.03 -9.50
C ALA A 157 25.71 15.17 -10.79
N ARG A 158 26.11 13.91 -10.68
CA ARG A 158 26.21 12.97 -11.82
C ARG A 158 24.89 12.36 -12.24
N ALA A 159 23.90 12.30 -11.33
CA ALA A 159 22.62 11.72 -11.62
C ALA A 159 21.92 12.44 -12.78
N GLU A 160 21.59 11.72 -13.82
CA GLU A 160 20.81 12.20 -14.95
C GLU A 160 19.31 12.04 -14.69
N HIS A 161 18.94 10.96 -13.99
CA HIS A 161 17.56 10.66 -13.63
C HIS A 161 17.43 10.20 -12.18
N PHE A 162 16.41 10.73 -11.52
CA PHE A 162 15.85 10.22 -10.29
C PHE A 162 14.47 9.65 -10.60
N PHE A 163 14.27 8.36 -10.31
CA PHE A 163 13.01 7.69 -10.57
C PHE A 163 12.36 7.23 -9.27
N ASP A 164 11.03 7.18 -9.25
CA ASP A 164 10.35 6.20 -8.43
C ASP A 164 10.59 4.80 -9.00
N LEU A 165 10.60 3.75 -8.19
CA LEU A 165 10.93 2.41 -8.67
C LEU A 165 9.99 1.95 -9.80
N THR A 166 8.70 2.27 -9.69
CA THR A 166 7.73 1.98 -10.76
C THR A 166 8.11 2.66 -12.07
N ASP A 167 8.46 3.95 -12.03
CA ASP A 167 8.85 4.71 -13.22
C ASP A 167 10.19 4.21 -13.81
N PHE A 168 11.11 3.74 -12.95
CA PHE A 168 12.34 3.07 -13.41
C PHE A 168 12.00 1.79 -14.18
N LEU A 169 11.08 0.96 -13.66
CA LEU A 169 10.70 -0.29 -14.33
C LEU A 169 10.02 -0.03 -15.69
N THR A 170 9.14 0.95 -15.77
CA THR A 170 8.48 1.30 -17.03
C THR A 170 9.45 1.92 -18.02
N TRP A 171 10.42 2.73 -17.57
CA TRP A 171 11.51 3.22 -18.41
C TRP A 171 12.39 2.09 -18.94
N LYS A 172 12.81 1.16 -18.09
CA LYS A 172 13.60 -0.03 -18.54
C LYS A 172 12.83 -0.88 -19.55
N ALA A 173 11.51 -0.96 -19.41
CA ALA A 173 10.65 -1.73 -20.30
C ALA A 173 10.42 -1.05 -21.66
N SER A 174 10.17 0.26 -21.68
CA SER A 174 9.71 1.00 -22.87
C SER A 174 10.70 2.01 -23.44
N GLY A 175 11.70 2.42 -22.66
CA GLY A 175 12.60 3.53 -22.98
C GLY A 175 11.97 4.91 -22.79
N ALA A 176 10.67 5.01 -22.42
CA ALA A 176 9.99 6.28 -22.21
C ALA A 176 10.35 6.89 -20.84
N LEU A 177 10.56 8.21 -20.82
CA LEU A 177 10.92 8.98 -19.61
C LEU A 177 9.73 9.60 -18.90
N ASP A 178 8.51 9.29 -19.34
CA ASP A 178 7.30 9.76 -18.68
C ASP A 178 7.22 9.23 -17.24
N ARG A 179 6.68 10.04 -16.33
CA ARG A 179 6.41 9.65 -14.94
C ARG A 179 4.93 9.41 -14.73
N SER A 180 4.60 8.47 -13.89
CA SER A 180 3.20 8.26 -13.49
C SER A 180 2.74 9.36 -12.54
N ALA A 181 1.54 9.92 -12.80
CA ALA A 181 0.90 10.85 -11.86
C ALA A 181 0.73 10.22 -10.46
N CYS A 182 0.61 8.89 -10.35
CA CYS A 182 0.59 8.18 -9.08
C CYS A 182 1.84 8.44 -8.24
N THR A 183 3.00 8.12 -8.79
CA THR A 183 4.28 8.17 -8.08
C THR A 183 4.65 9.59 -7.71
N VAL A 184 4.59 10.52 -8.69
CA VAL A 184 5.06 11.89 -8.51
C VAL A 184 4.13 12.73 -7.61
N THR A 185 2.82 12.47 -7.64
CA THR A 185 1.87 13.17 -6.75
C THR A 185 2.04 12.71 -5.31
N CYS A 186 2.11 11.39 -5.09
CA CYS A 186 2.17 10.84 -3.75
C CYS A 186 3.51 11.06 -3.05
N LYS A 187 4.62 11.01 -3.78
CA LYS A 187 5.96 10.94 -3.16
C LYS A 187 6.87 12.11 -3.52
N TRP A 188 6.56 12.87 -4.58
CA TRP A 188 7.44 13.92 -5.10
C TRP A 188 6.83 15.32 -5.06
N THR A 189 5.63 15.48 -4.51
CA THR A 189 4.91 16.76 -4.39
C THR A 189 4.47 17.39 -5.72
N TYR A 190 4.28 16.60 -6.80
CA TYR A 190 3.71 17.09 -8.04
C TYR A 190 2.23 17.46 -7.85
N LEU A 191 1.82 18.59 -8.38
CA LEU A 191 0.43 19.06 -8.35
C LEU A 191 -0.31 18.59 -9.62
N ALA A 192 -0.73 17.32 -9.64
CA ALA A 192 -1.33 16.72 -10.83
C ALA A 192 -2.64 17.40 -11.26
N HIS A 193 -3.40 17.98 -10.33
CA HIS A 193 -4.62 18.76 -10.63
C HIS A 193 -4.33 20.11 -11.30
N GLU A 194 -3.10 20.63 -11.18
CA GLU A 194 -2.61 21.84 -11.84
C GLU A 194 -1.63 21.52 -12.98
N ASN A 195 -1.30 20.23 -13.15
CA ASN A 195 -0.35 19.74 -14.14
C ASN A 195 1.01 20.45 -14.08
N ARG A 196 1.57 20.62 -12.88
CA ARG A 196 2.84 21.32 -12.67
C ARG A 196 3.60 20.87 -11.43
N TRP A 197 4.89 21.11 -11.45
CA TRP A 197 5.76 21.15 -10.28
C TRP A 197 5.68 22.53 -9.60
N ASP A 198 5.88 22.60 -8.29
CA ASP A 198 5.94 23.87 -7.54
C ASP A 198 7.38 24.34 -7.42
N SER A 199 7.81 25.21 -8.37
CA SER A 199 9.19 25.73 -8.40
C SER A 199 9.56 26.49 -7.12
N GLU A 200 8.60 27.19 -6.50
CA GLU A 200 8.86 27.91 -5.24
C GLU A 200 9.20 26.95 -4.11
N TYR A 201 8.46 25.85 -4.01
CA TYR A 201 8.77 24.78 -3.04
C TYR A 201 10.18 24.25 -3.22
N PHE A 202 10.57 23.86 -4.45
CA PHE A 202 11.90 23.29 -4.71
C PHE A 202 13.01 24.33 -4.45
N ASN A 203 12.82 25.60 -4.76
CA ASN A 203 13.76 26.67 -4.43
C ASN A 203 13.92 26.82 -2.90
N ASN A 204 12.82 26.86 -2.17
CA ASN A 204 12.81 27.10 -0.74
C ASN A 204 13.44 25.95 0.06
N ILE A 205 13.31 24.70 -0.40
CA ILE A 205 13.92 23.53 0.26
C ILE A 205 15.39 23.28 -0.15
N GLY A 206 15.93 24.08 -1.09
CA GLY A 206 17.33 23.94 -1.54
C GLY A 206 17.53 22.96 -2.70
N LEU A 207 16.50 22.66 -3.47
CA LEU A 207 16.53 21.84 -4.71
C LEU A 207 16.18 22.67 -5.95
N GLY A 208 16.49 23.97 -5.95
CA GLY A 208 16.15 24.91 -7.02
C GLY A 208 16.77 24.57 -8.38
N ASP A 209 17.93 23.90 -8.38
CA ASP A 209 18.57 23.38 -9.60
C ASP A 209 17.67 22.44 -10.42
N LEU A 210 16.76 21.70 -9.78
CA LEU A 210 15.79 20.87 -10.48
C LEU A 210 14.76 21.73 -11.22
N ALA A 211 14.31 22.83 -10.61
CA ALA A 211 13.39 23.77 -11.24
C ALA A 211 14.08 24.54 -12.39
N GLU A 212 15.31 25.00 -12.21
CA GLU A 212 16.12 25.67 -13.26
C GLU A 212 16.33 24.77 -14.49
N GLN A 213 16.36 23.46 -14.32
CA GLN A 213 16.50 22.45 -15.39
C GLN A 213 15.14 21.96 -15.94
N GLY A 214 14.02 22.63 -15.61
CA GLY A 214 12.68 22.24 -16.05
C GLY A 214 12.23 20.88 -15.52
N PHE A 215 12.75 20.45 -14.36
CA PHE A 215 12.42 19.18 -13.69
C PHE A 215 12.75 17.91 -14.48
N ARG A 216 13.55 18.01 -15.57
CA ARG A 216 13.87 16.88 -16.45
C ARG A 216 14.44 15.66 -15.70
N ARG A 217 15.16 15.88 -14.59
CA ARG A 217 15.79 14.81 -13.80
C ARG A 217 14.78 14.04 -12.95
N ILE A 218 13.62 14.63 -12.63
CA ILE A 218 12.58 14.02 -11.81
C ILE A 218 11.27 13.79 -12.59
N GLY A 219 11.18 14.30 -13.81
CA GLY A 219 10.05 14.10 -14.72
C GLY A 219 9.53 15.41 -15.30
N GLU A 220 9.85 15.68 -16.57
CA GLU A 220 9.29 16.79 -17.36
C GLU A 220 7.88 16.44 -17.86
N SER A 221 7.68 15.18 -18.26
CA SER A 221 6.39 14.65 -18.72
C SER A 221 5.77 13.76 -17.65
N VAL A 222 4.52 14.06 -17.30
CA VAL A 222 3.73 13.29 -16.33
C VAL A 222 2.43 12.83 -16.98
N VAL A 223 2.13 11.55 -16.90
CA VAL A 223 0.96 10.93 -17.52
C VAL A 223 0.12 10.15 -16.49
N HIS A 224 -1.15 9.92 -16.81
CA HIS A 224 -2.01 9.15 -15.92
C HIS A 224 -1.63 7.66 -15.90
N PRO A 225 -1.83 6.96 -14.77
CA PRO A 225 -1.71 5.49 -14.72
C PRO A 225 -2.51 4.81 -15.84
N GLY A 226 -1.93 3.79 -16.45
CA GLY A 226 -2.53 3.09 -17.59
C GLY A 226 -2.28 3.72 -18.96
N THR A 227 -1.70 4.93 -19.04
CA THR A 227 -1.29 5.52 -20.32
C THR A 227 -0.21 4.66 -20.98
N ALA A 228 -0.36 4.39 -22.28
CA ALA A 228 0.63 3.66 -23.07
C ALA A 228 1.94 4.45 -23.19
N LEU A 229 3.07 3.79 -22.92
CA LEU A 229 4.40 4.39 -22.91
C LEU A 229 5.22 4.00 -24.15
N GLY A 230 5.80 4.99 -24.80
CA GLY A 230 6.66 4.80 -25.98
C GLY A 230 5.95 4.00 -27.07
N THR A 231 6.67 3.04 -27.64
CA THR A 231 6.12 2.08 -28.63
C THR A 231 5.86 0.69 -28.02
N GLY A 232 5.75 0.60 -26.69
CA GLY A 232 5.67 -0.65 -25.95
C GLY A 232 7.06 -1.20 -25.57
N LEU A 233 7.14 -2.51 -25.30
CA LEU A 233 8.41 -3.15 -24.93
C LEU A 233 9.49 -2.94 -25.98
N THR A 234 10.67 -2.50 -25.55
CA THR A 234 11.86 -2.48 -26.39
C THR A 234 12.28 -3.91 -26.76
N GLU A 235 13.12 -4.07 -27.80
CA GLU A 235 13.65 -5.38 -28.19
C GLU A 235 14.40 -6.08 -27.05
N ASP A 236 15.22 -5.31 -26.31
CA ASP A 236 16.00 -5.84 -25.19
C ASP A 236 15.10 -6.26 -24.00
N ALA A 237 14.12 -5.44 -23.63
CA ALA A 237 13.17 -5.77 -22.58
C ALA A 237 12.30 -6.98 -22.94
N ALA A 238 11.79 -7.02 -24.16
CA ALA A 238 11.01 -8.15 -24.68
C ALA A 238 11.81 -9.45 -24.64
N LYS A 239 13.05 -9.43 -25.11
CA LYS A 239 13.96 -10.58 -25.05
C LYS A 239 14.23 -11.02 -23.61
N ALA A 240 14.47 -10.05 -22.69
CA ALA A 240 14.72 -10.34 -21.28
C ALA A 240 13.52 -10.97 -20.59
N MET A 241 12.30 -10.54 -20.92
CA MET A 241 11.04 -11.03 -20.35
C MET A 241 10.45 -12.24 -21.08
N GLY A 242 10.98 -12.60 -22.28
CA GLY A 242 10.43 -13.67 -23.11
C GLY A 242 9.08 -13.27 -23.74
N LEU A 243 8.87 -11.98 -24.00
CA LEU A 243 7.71 -11.40 -24.69
C LEU A 243 8.08 -10.89 -26.07
N VAL A 244 7.15 -10.23 -26.75
CA VAL A 244 7.35 -9.66 -28.09
C VAL A 244 7.60 -8.14 -27.99
N ALA A 245 8.55 -7.63 -28.76
CA ALA A 245 8.77 -6.19 -28.87
C ALA A 245 7.49 -5.49 -29.36
N GLY A 246 7.17 -4.33 -28.76
CA GLY A 246 5.94 -3.61 -29.05
C GLY A 246 4.72 -4.06 -28.22
N THR A 247 4.81 -5.09 -27.36
CA THR A 247 3.77 -5.35 -26.33
C THR A 247 3.56 -4.07 -25.54
N ALA A 248 2.30 -3.62 -25.41
CA ALA A 248 2.00 -2.34 -24.78
C ALA A 248 2.49 -2.28 -23.32
N VAL A 249 3.17 -1.19 -22.96
CA VAL A 249 3.66 -0.92 -21.59
C VAL A 249 2.83 0.23 -21.02
N ALA A 250 2.31 0.06 -19.83
CA ALA A 250 1.51 1.08 -19.15
C ALA A 250 2.34 1.93 -18.20
N ALA A 251 2.00 3.22 -18.04
CA ALA A 251 2.40 4.00 -16.87
C ALA A 251 1.85 3.34 -15.59
N GLY A 252 2.69 3.15 -14.58
CA GLY A 252 2.43 2.25 -13.47
C GLY A 252 1.83 2.92 -12.23
N LEU A 253 1.76 2.15 -11.14
CA LEU A 253 1.23 2.56 -9.84
C LEU A 253 2.22 2.24 -8.70
N ILE A 254 2.04 2.85 -7.55
CA ILE A 254 2.57 2.35 -6.27
C ILE A 254 1.80 1.07 -5.92
N ASP A 255 2.47 0.08 -5.33
CA ASP A 255 1.93 -1.25 -5.01
C ASP A 255 0.58 -1.24 -4.26
N ALA A 256 0.48 -0.41 -3.22
CA ALA A 256 -0.78 -0.25 -2.48
C ALA A 256 -1.92 0.25 -3.37
N HIS A 257 -1.64 1.18 -4.29
CA HIS A 257 -2.64 1.74 -5.20
C HIS A 257 -3.04 0.73 -6.29
N ALA A 258 -2.10 -0.10 -6.77
CA ALA A 258 -2.44 -1.22 -7.65
C ALA A 258 -3.41 -2.20 -6.96
N GLY A 259 -3.17 -2.50 -5.67
CA GLY A 259 -4.12 -3.27 -4.85
C GLY A 259 -5.49 -2.60 -4.74
N GLY A 260 -5.53 -1.27 -4.59
CA GLY A 260 -6.77 -0.49 -4.61
C GLY A 260 -7.51 -0.63 -5.94
N VAL A 261 -6.82 -0.41 -7.07
CA VAL A 261 -7.37 -0.56 -8.42
C VAL A 261 -7.94 -1.96 -8.64
N GLY A 262 -7.23 -3.00 -8.17
CA GLY A 262 -7.68 -4.39 -8.29
C GLY A 262 -8.93 -4.73 -7.45
N THR A 263 -9.39 -3.85 -6.55
CA THR A 263 -10.44 -4.18 -5.57
C THR A 263 -11.62 -3.21 -5.52
N VAL A 264 -11.37 -1.87 -5.45
CA VAL A 264 -12.40 -0.90 -5.03
C VAL A 264 -13.59 -0.75 -5.98
N ALA A 265 -13.46 -1.11 -7.25
CA ALA A 265 -14.55 -1.07 -8.20
C ALA A 265 -15.16 -2.44 -8.52
N ALA A 266 -14.82 -3.50 -7.78
CA ALA A 266 -15.45 -4.83 -7.96
C ALA A 266 -16.98 -4.80 -7.78
N GLY A 267 -17.48 -3.89 -6.92
CA GLY A 267 -18.91 -3.60 -6.72
C GLY A 267 -19.48 -2.53 -7.66
N GLY A 268 -18.66 -1.96 -8.57
CA GLY A 268 -19.04 -1.00 -9.61
C GLY A 268 -18.53 0.43 -9.38
N ASP A 269 -18.79 1.05 -8.23
CA ASP A 269 -18.44 2.47 -7.99
C ASP A 269 -17.29 2.62 -6.99
N ALA A 270 -16.10 2.93 -7.50
CA ALA A 270 -14.89 3.12 -6.69
C ALA A 270 -15.02 4.25 -5.65
N SER A 271 -15.87 5.28 -5.91
CA SER A 271 -16.03 6.41 -4.99
C SER A 271 -16.85 6.07 -3.74
N LYS A 272 -17.56 4.94 -3.76
CA LYS A 272 -18.36 4.43 -2.64
C LYS A 272 -17.65 3.37 -1.82
N CYS A 273 -16.50 2.90 -2.28
CA CYS A 273 -15.77 1.80 -1.69
C CYS A 273 -14.46 2.28 -1.04
N LEU A 274 -14.24 1.88 0.21
CA LEU A 274 -12.94 2.02 0.85
C LEU A 274 -12.12 0.76 0.56
N GLY A 275 -10.98 0.91 -0.12
CA GLY A 275 -9.98 -0.16 -0.20
C GLY A 275 -9.27 -0.32 1.14
N TYR A 276 -9.27 -1.54 1.69
CA TYR A 276 -8.61 -1.85 2.95
C TYR A 276 -7.60 -2.99 2.78
N VAL A 277 -6.33 -2.63 2.65
CA VAL A 277 -5.24 -3.62 2.63
C VAL A 277 -4.93 -4.02 4.07
N PHE A 278 -5.29 -5.24 4.47
CA PHE A 278 -5.13 -5.76 5.82
C PHE A 278 -3.98 -6.78 5.86
N GLY A 279 -2.77 -6.26 6.02
CA GLY A 279 -1.52 -7.03 6.14
C GLY A 279 -0.87 -6.87 7.52
N THR A 280 0.46 -6.83 7.56
CA THR A 280 1.27 -6.55 8.76
C THR A 280 0.90 -5.20 9.37
N SER A 281 0.84 -4.16 8.55
CA SER A 281 0.14 -2.89 8.79
C SER A 281 -1.15 -2.87 7.98
N SER A 282 -1.93 -1.80 8.07
CA SER A 282 -3.05 -1.61 7.15
C SER A 282 -2.95 -0.28 6.40
N CYS A 283 -3.51 -0.29 5.18
CA CYS A 283 -3.69 0.89 4.37
C CYS A 283 -5.16 1.03 4.00
N THR A 284 -5.71 2.25 4.11
CA THR A 284 -7.06 2.59 3.65
C THR A 284 -6.95 3.56 2.48
N MET A 285 -7.73 3.33 1.44
CA MET A 285 -7.76 4.15 0.23
C MET A 285 -9.20 4.54 -0.06
N THR A 286 -9.46 5.84 -0.15
CA THR A 286 -10.79 6.40 -0.43
C THR A 286 -10.71 7.31 -1.63
N THR A 287 -11.55 7.06 -2.63
CA THR A 287 -11.62 7.84 -3.86
C THR A 287 -12.75 8.86 -3.77
N THR A 288 -12.49 10.12 -4.15
CA THR A 288 -13.48 11.21 -4.16
C THR A 288 -13.41 12.01 -5.46
N ALA A 289 -14.54 12.60 -5.88
CA ALA A 289 -14.58 13.49 -7.04
C ALA A 289 -13.95 14.86 -6.74
N GLU A 290 -14.12 15.35 -5.52
CA GLU A 290 -13.58 16.62 -5.04
C GLU A 290 -12.50 16.40 -3.98
N PRO A 291 -11.55 17.33 -3.79
CA PRO A 291 -10.47 17.15 -2.81
C PRO A 291 -11.01 17.20 -1.37
N ALA A 292 -10.80 16.13 -0.61
CA ALA A 292 -11.14 16.03 0.80
C ALA A 292 -9.88 16.18 1.67
N PHE A 293 -9.75 17.31 2.37
CA PHE A 293 -8.62 17.56 3.28
C PHE A 293 -8.93 17.00 4.66
N VAL A 294 -8.50 15.78 4.92
CA VAL A 294 -8.79 15.03 6.15
C VAL A 294 -7.59 15.09 7.11
N PRO A 295 -7.74 15.69 8.32
CA PRO A 295 -6.65 15.75 9.27
C PRO A 295 -6.09 14.36 9.60
N GLY A 296 -4.75 14.22 9.59
CA GLY A 296 -4.06 12.97 9.91
C GLY A 296 -4.18 11.87 8.86
N VAL A 297 -4.73 12.17 7.69
CA VAL A 297 -4.82 11.29 6.53
C VAL A 297 -3.98 11.90 5.40
N TRP A 298 -3.24 11.08 4.68
CA TRP A 298 -2.42 11.52 3.57
C TRP A 298 -3.27 11.84 2.33
N GLY A 299 -2.80 12.80 1.57
CA GLY A 299 -3.54 13.36 0.44
C GLY A 299 -4.22 14.70 0.77
N PRO A 300 -5.20 15.14 -0.01
CA PRO A 300 -5.74 14.43 -1.17
C PRO A 300 -4.79 14.44 -2.38
N TYR A 301 -4.60 13.28 -3.00
CA TYR A 301 -3.74 13.05 -4.15
C TYR A 301 -4.57 12.97 -5.43
N TYR A 302 -4.38 13.88 -6.39
CA TYR A 302 -5.15 13.84 -7.64
C TYR A 302 -4.56 12.84 -8.64
N SER A 303 -5.41 12.02 -9.24
CA SER A 303 -5.05 11.00 -10.24
C SER A 303 -3.99 10.00 -9.78
N ALA A 304 -3.87 9.77 -8.47
CA ALA A 304 -2.85 8.89 -7.93
C ALA A 304 -3.22 7.40 -8.02
N MET A 305 -4.49 7.05 -7.94
CA MET A 305 -5.00 5.69 -8.06
C MET A 305 -5.97 5.58 -9.24
N VAL A 306 -7.05 6.33 -9.19
CA VAL A 306 -8.03 6.42 -10.27
C VAL A 306 -7.83 7.74 -11.02
N PRO A 307 -7.56 7.72 -12.34
CA PRO A 307 -7.40 8.93 -13.14
C PRO A 307 -8.60 9.86 -13.02
N GLY A 308 -8.33 11.15 -12.83
CA GLY A 308 -9.37 12.18 -12.71
C GLY A 308 -10.08 12.25 -11.35
N ALA A 309 -9.69 11.43 -10.38
CA ALA A 309 -10.24 11.43 -9.04
C ALA A 309 -9.17 11.73 -7.98
N TRP A 310 -9.62 12.10 -6.78
CA TRP A 310 -8.77 12.36 -5.62
C TRP A 310 -8.68 11.11 -4.74
N LEU A 311 -7.52 10.88 -4.15
CA LEU A 311 -7.24 9.78 -3.24
C LEU A 311 -6.88 10.30 -1.86
N ASN A 312 -7.54 9.78 -0.82
CA ASN A 312 -7.10 9.90 0.57
C ASN A 312 -6.57 8.56 1.05
N GLU A 313 -5.34 8.56 1.58
CA GLU A 313 -4.65 7.37 2.07
C GLU A 313 -4.46 7.45 3.59
N GLY A 314 -4.96 6.46 4.31
CA GLY A 314 -4.82 6.33 5.74
C GLY A 314 -4.37 4.93 6.14
N GLY A 315 -4.71 4.52 7.35
CA GLY A 315 -4.46 3.16 7.83
C GLY A 315 -3.96 3.09 9.26
N GLN A 316 -3.51 1.90 9.65
CA GLN A 316 -3.01 1.61 10.99
C GLN A 316 -1.56 1.16 10.90
N SER A 317 -0.68 1.73 11.75
CA SER A 317 0.77 1.43 11.74
C SER A 317 1.08 -0.04 11.99
N ALA A 318 0.25 -0.72 12.78
CA ALA A 318 0.27 -2.16 13.00
C ALA A 318 -1.16 -2.70 12.93
N ALA A 319 -1.37 -3.76 12.17
CA ALA A 319 -2.65 -4.47 12.03
C ALA A 319 -2.47 -5.96 12.33
N GLY A 320 -2.11 -6.79 11.38
CA GLY A 320 -1.75 -8.19 11.66
C GLY A 320 -0.63 -8.30 12.68
N ALA A 321 0.41 -7.46 12.58
CA ALA A 321 1.48 -7.42 13.55
C ALA A 321 1.01 -7.05 14.98
N ALA A 322 -0.01 -6.20 15.10
CA ALA A 322 -0.59 -5.87 16.40
C ALA A 322 -1.30 -7.09 17.03
N ILE A 323 -2.03 -7.87 16.21
CA ILE A 323 -2.67 -9.11 16.67
C ILE A 323 -1.62 -10.15 17.07
N ASP A 324 -0.59 -10.36 16.23
CA ASP A 324 0.49 -11.31 16.52
C ASP A 324 1.20 -10.96 17.84
N TYR A 325 1.53 -9.67 18.02
CA TYR A 325 2.16 -9.20 19.26
C TYR A 325 1.23 -9.35 20.47
N LEU A 326 -0.04 -8.93 20.35
CA LEU A 326 -1.03 -9.07 21.43
C LEU A 326 -1.19 -10.51 21.89
N VAL A 327 -1.31 -11.43 20.93
CA VAL A 327 -1.42 -12.87 21.20
C VAL A 327 -0.19 -13.38 21.94
N GLN A 328 1.04 -12.98 21.57
CA GLN A 328 2.28 -13.42 22.20
C GLN A 328 2.38 -13.04 23.70
N LEU A 329 1.62 -12.05 24.16
CA LEU A 329 1.60 -11.64 25.57
C LEU A 329 0.83 -12.62 26.47
N HIS A 330 0.05 -13.56 25.90
CA HIS A 330 -0.81 -14.44 26.66
C HIS A 330 -0.11 -15.78 27.04
N PRO A 331 -0.21 -16.26 28.29
CA PRO A 331 0.47 -17.46 28.75
C PRO A 331 0.05 -18.76 28.03
N ALA A 332 -1.15 -18.83 27.45
CA ALA A 332 -1.64 -20.01 26.71
C ALA A 332 -1.03 -20.17 25.31
N VAL A 333 -0.20 -19.26 24.83
CA VAL A 333 0.35 -19.31 23.47
C VAL A 333 1.12 -20.59 23.16
N PRO A 334 1.99 -21.12 24.07
CA PRO A 334 2.68 -22.37 23.79
C PRO A 334 1.73 -23.55 23.56
N GLU A 335 0.66 -23.65 24.38
CA GLU A 335 -0.36 -24.70 24.24
C GLU A 335 -1.15 -24.51 22.93
N ALA A 336 -1.60 -23.28 22.63
CA ALA A 336 -2.34 -22.98 21.42
C ALA A 336 -1.55 -23.25 20.14
N LYS A 337 -0.21 -22.97 20.13
CA LYS A 337 0.67 -23.32 19.01
C LYS A 337 0.72 -24.83 18.76
N VAL A 338 0.86 -25.64 19.81
CA VAL A 338 0.86 -27.11 19.69
C VAL A 338 -0.47 -27.59 19.11
N LEU A 339 -1.59 -27.02 19.56
CA LEU A 339 -2.92 -27.37 19.04
C LEU A 339 -3.09 -26.96 17.58
N ALA A 340 -2.66 -25.76 17.21
CA ALA A 340 -2.70 -25.27 15.84
C ALA A 340 -1.83 -26.13 14.89
N GLU A 341 -0.61 -26.47 15.31
CA GLU A 341 0.28 -27.36 14.55
C GLU A 341 -0.31 -28.75 14.34
N LYS A 342 -0.95 -29.32 15.37
CA LYS A 342 -1.66 -30.60 15.27
C LYS A 342 -2.78 -30.57 14.22
N ASP A 343 -3.45 -29.42 14.09
CA ASP A 343 -4.52 -29.20 13.11
C ASP A 343 -3.98 -28.73 11.75
N GLY A 344 -2.65 -28.61 11.58
CA GLY A 344 -2.00 -28.15 10.34
C GLY A 344 -2.29 -26.71 9.99
N LYS A 345 -2.55 -25.85 10.98
CA LYS A 345 -2.99 -24.46 10.80
C LYS A 345 -1.98 -23.47 11.40
N ALA A 346 -1.88 -22.28 10.79
CA ALA A 346 -1.23 -21.16 11.44
C ALA A 346 -2.05 -20.70 12.66
N LEU A 347 -1.36 -20.24 13.71
CA LEU A 347 -1.99 -19.87 14.98
C LEU A 347 -3.14 -18.86 14.84
N PRO A 348 -3.05 -17.76 14.06
CA PRO A 348 -4.16 -16.82 13.89
C PRO A 348 -5.40 -17.46 13.25
N VAL A 349 -5.21 -18.34 12.27
CA VAL A 349 -6.31 -19.06 11.61
C VAL A 349 -6.97 -20.03 12.61
N TRP A 350 -6.15 -20.76 13.38
CA TRP A 350 -6.65 -21.68 14.40
C TRP A 350 -7.46 -20.96 15.48
N LEU A 351 -6.99 -19.79 15.96
CA LEU A 351 -7.70 -18.96 16.94
C LEU A 351 -9.04 -18.45 16.38
N ALA A 352 -9.07 -18.06 15.11
CA ALA A 352 -10.29 -17.62 14.45
C ALA A 352 -11.30 -18.76 14.31
N ASP A 353 -10.87 -19.94 13.88
CA ASP A 353 -11.72 -21.14 13.81
C ASP A 353 -12.24 -21.55 15.21
N ARG A 354 -11.38 -21.47 16.22
CA ARG A 354 -11.77 -21.76 17.60
C ARG A 354 -12.83 -20.79 18.10
N ALA A 355 -12.69 -19.48 17.80
CA ALA A 355 -13.68 -18.47 18.15
C ALA A 355 -15.03 -18.74 17.48
N LEU A 356 -15.04 -19.13 16.20
CA LEU A 356 -16.27 -19.56 15.52
C LEU A 356 -16.89 -20.81 16.15
N GLY A 357 -16.06 -21.76 16.59
CA GLY A 357 -16.54 -22.98 17.27
C GLY A 357 -17.12 -22.74 18.68
N LEU A 358 -16.75 -21.62 19.32
CA LEU A 358 -17.24 -21.24 20.66
C LEU A 358 -18.47 -20.31 20.60
N ALA A 359 -18.73 -19.69 19.44
CA ALA A 359 -19.82 -18.73 19.26
C ALA A 359 -20.98 -19.33 18.45
N GLU A 360 -22.18 -18.81 18.65
CA GLU A 360 -23.39 -19.19 17.91
C GLU A 360 -23.37 -18.70 16.45
N SER A 361 -22.65 -17.61 16.20
CA SER A 361 -22.42 -17.04 14.86
C SER A 361 -21.11 -16.23 14.85
N ALA A 362 -20.65 -15.83 13.66
CA ALA A 362 -19.47 -15.01 13.55
C ALA A 362 -19.62 -13.65 14.26
N SER A 363 -20.80 -13.01 14.19
CA SER A 363 -21.12 -11.78 14.92
C SER A 363 -21.19 -12.03 16.44
N ALA A 364 -21.74 -13.17 16.87
CA ALA A 364 -21.81 -13.55 18.28
C ALA A 364 -20.43 -13.77 18.90
N ALA A 365 -19.37 -14.02 18.11
CA ALA A 365 -18.01 -14.12 18.59
C ALA A 365 -17.53 -12.85 19.32
N ALA A 366 -18.11 -11.68 19.02
CA ALA A 366 -17.83 -10.45 19.76
C ALA A 366 -18.10 -10.56 21.28
N LYS A 367 -19.04 -11.43 21.69
CA LYS A 367 -19.35 -11.71 23.11
C LYS A 367 -18.23 -12.44 23.84
N LEU A 368 -17.39 -13.22 23.12
CA LEU A 368 -16.23 -13.90 23.73
C LEU A 368 -15.24 -12.91 24.35
N ALA A 369 -15.21 -11.69 23.81
CA ALA A 369 -14.32 -10.62 24.25
C ALA A 369 -15.02 -9.63 25.22
N GLU A 370 -16.10 -10.03 25.90
CA GLU A 370 -16.94 -9.13 26.71
C GLU A 370 -16.13 -8.28 27.69
N ASP A 371 -15.18 -8.89 28.36
CA ASP A 371 -14.34 -8.23 29.38
C ASP A 371 -13.11 -7.52 28.80
N PHE A 372 -12.64 -7.92 27.59
CA PHE A 372 -11.45 -7.36 26.99
C PHE A 372 -11.75 -6.18 26.07
N HIS A 373 -10.99 -5.09 26.23
CA HIS A 373 -10.97 -3.95 25.32
C HIS A 373 -9.55 -3.66 24.87
N VAL A 374 -9.33 -3.50 23.55
CA VAL A 374 -8.02 -3.27 22.97
C VAL A 374 -8.02 -2.03 22.07
N VAL A 375 -7.11 -1.11 22.35
CA VAL A 375 -6.70 -0.03 21.44
C VAL A 375 -5.35 -0.42 20.88
N PRO A 376 -5.26 -0.93 19.62
CA PRO A 376 -4.07 -1.64 19.13
C PRO A 376 -2.97 -0.71 18.57
N GLU A 377 -2.72 0.42 19.20
CA GLU A 377 -1.74 1.44 18.76
C GLU A 377 -0.30 1.11 19.19
N PHE A 378 0.16 -0.13 19.01
CA PHE A 378 1.48 -0.58 19.43
C PHE A 378 2.64 0.18 18.76
N LEU A 379 2.46 0.63 17.51
CA LEU A 379 3.44 1.40 16.73
C LEU A 379 2.96 2.83 16.41
N GLY A 380 2.17 3.42 17.30
CA GLY A 380 1.58 4.73 17.08
C GLY A 380 0.24 4.68 16.34
N ASN A 381 -0.39 5.85 16.18
CA ASN A 381 -1.62 6.03 15.41
C ASN A 381 -1.27 6.72 14.08
N ARG A 382 -1.39 6.01 12.95
CA ARG A 382 -1.16 6.57 11.62
C ARG A 382 -2.30 7.51 11.24
N ALA A 383 -3.53 7.04 11.34
CA ALA A 383 -4.73 7.80 11.06
C ALA A 383 -5.81 7.50 12.13
N PRO A 384 -6.62 8.49 12.53
CA PRO A 384 -6.70 9.86 12.02
C PRO A 384 -5.83 10.89 12.77
N PHE A 385 -4.96 10.49 13.69
CA PHE A 385 -4.26 11.46 14.56
C PHE A 385 -2.82 11.78 14.10
N ALA A 386 -2.23 10.97 13.22
CA ALA A 386 -0.82 11.07 12.81
C ALA A 386 0.13 11.18 14.02
N ASP A 387 -0.12 10.39 15.08
CA ASP A 387 0.58 10.43 16.36
C ASP A 387 1.54 9.22 16.50
N PRO A 388 2.83 9.35 16.19
CA PRO A 388 3.79 8.27 16.29
C PRO A 388 4.09 7.85 17.74
N HIS A 389 3.70 8.68 18.70
CA HIS A 389 3.92 8.43 20.12
C HIS A 389 2.74 7.75 20.82
N ALA A 390 1.62 7.55 20.15
CA ALA A 390 0.51 6.77 20.69
C ALA A 390 0.99 5.35 21.07
N ARG A 391 0.36 4.78 22.11
CA ARG A 391 0.67 3.42 22.58
C ARG A 391 -0.61 2.66 22.83
N ALA A 392 -0.54 1.35 22.65
CA ALA A 392 -1.66 0.45 22.84
C ALA A 392 -2.20 0.48 24.28
N VAL A 393 -3.51 0.23 24.41
CA VAL A 393 -4.16 -0.02 25.70
C VAL A 393 -4.86 -1.36 25.63
N VAL A 394 -4.65 -2.19 26.65
CA VAL A 394 -5.40 -3.43 26.87
C VAL A 394 -6.05 -3.33 28.25
N ALA A 395 -7.36 -3.41 28.29
CA ALA A 395 -8.13 -3.32 29.52
C ALA A 395 -9.00 -4.58 29.71
N GLY A 396 -9.35 -4.87 30.98
CA GLY A 396 -10.18 -6.03 31.30
C GLY A 396 -9.42 -7.32 31.50
N TYR A 397 -8.08 -7.30 31.70
CA TYR A 397 -7.29 -8.48 31.99
C TYR A 397 -7.66 -9.07 33.35
N GLY A 398 -8.09 -10.34 33.35
CA GLY A 398 -8.28 -11.16 34.53
C GLY A 398 -7.05 -12.04 34.85
N MET A 399 -7.26 -13.09 35.61
CA MET A 399 -6.22 -14.08 35.97
C MET A 399 -6.35 -15.38 35.17
N GLU A 400 -7.20 -15.40 34.14
CA GLU A 400 -7.44 -16.55 33.28
C GLU A 400 -6.23 -16.79 32.39
N THR A 401 -5.74 -18.04 32.37
CA THR A 401 -4.53 -18.43 31.63
C THR A 401 -4.80 -19.49 30.56
N GLY A 402 -6.06 -19.87 30.36
CA GLY A 402 -6.44 -20.93 29.43
C GLY A 402 -6.56 -20.47 27.97
N VAL A 403 -6.67 -21.43 27.06
CA VAL A 403 -6.79 -21.16 25.62
C VAL A 403 -8.03 -20.34 25.28
N ASP A 404 -9.16 -20.52 25.98
CA ASP A 404 -10.38 -19.76 25.69
C ASP A 404 -10.22 -18.28 26.04
N SER A 405 -9.44 -17.93 27.08
CA SER A 405 -9.06 -16.54 27.38
C SER A 405 -8.14 -15.95 26.31
N LEU A 406 -7.22 -16.75 25.74
CA LEU A 406 -6.43 -16.32 24.58
C LEU A 406 -7.30 -16.05 23.35
N VAL A 407 -8.32 -16.89 23.09
CA VAL A 407 -9.29 -16.68 22.00
C VAL A 407 -10.08 -15.39 22.23
N ALA A 408 -10.50 -15.11 23.46
CA ALA A 408 -11.18 -13.87 23.83
C ALA A 408 -10.30 -12.64 23.56
N LEU A 409 -9.02 -12.69 23.95
CA LEU A 409 -8.04 -11.63 23.69
C LEU A 409 -7.80 -11.40 22.18
N TYR A 410 -7.70 -12.50 21.39
CA TYR A 410 -7.57 -12.46 19.95
C TYR A 410 -8.78 -11.74 19.30
N VAL A 411 -10.01 -12.11 19.69
CA VAL A 411 -11.23 -11.46 19.21
C VAL A 411 -11.27 -9.98 19.62
N ALA A 412 -10.87 -9.64 20.85
CA ALA A 412 -10.79 -8.25 21.29
C ALA A 412 -9.79 -7.43 20.46
N GLY A 413 -8.69 -8.03 20.07
CA GLY A 413 -7.71 -7.42 19.15
C GLY A 413 -8.30 -7.11 17.78
N LEU A 414 -9.00 -8.07 17.16
CA LEU A 414 -9.69 -7.87 15.87
C LEU A 414 -10.75 -6.77 15.97
N LEU A 415 -11.54 -6.76 17.04
CA LEU A 415 -12.52 -5.71 17.30
C LEU A 415 -11.87 -4.33 17.47
N GLY A 416 -10.73 -4.26 18.17
CA GLY A 416 -9.96 -3.03 18.32
C GLY A 416 -9.46 -2.47 16.99
N LEU A 417 -9.00 -3.33 16.07
CA LEU A 417 -8.66 -2.93 14.70
C LEU A 417 -9.89 -2.44 13.93
N GLY A 418 -11.03 -3.12 14.06
CA GLY A 418 -12.30 -2.71 13.46
C GLY A 418 -12.77 -1.35 13.95
N TYR A 419 -12.65 -1.06 15.25
CA TYR A 419 -13.01 0.26 15.81
C TYR A 419 -12.05 1.36 15.38
N GLY A 420 -10.74 1.06 15.25
CA GLY A 420 -9.79 1.98 14.67
C GLY A 420 -10.11 2.30 13.20
N LEU A 421 -10.51 1.29 12.42
CA LEU A 421 -10.97 1.48 11.03
C LEU A 421 -12.26 2.33 10.99
N ARG A 422 -13.25 2.05 11.86
CA ARG A 422 -14.46 2.87 11.99
C ARG A 422 -14.14 4.33 12.26
N GLN A 423 -13.20 4.61 13.15
CA GLN A 423 -12.78 5.98 13.48
C GLN A 423 -12.17 6.70 12.27
N ILE A 424 -11.38 6.00 11.45
CA ILE A 424 -10.83 6.53 10.20
C ILE A 424 -11.99 6.86 9.23
N ILE A 425 -12.91 5.92 9.00
CA ILE A 425 -14.07 6.08 8.10
C ILE A 425 -14.94 7.26 8.54
N GLU A 426 -15.28 7.36 9.81
CA GLU A 426 -16.09 8.46 10.35
C GLU A 426 -15.38 9.80 10.21
N THR A 427 -14.04 9.84 10.36
CA THR A 427 -13.26 11.06 10.18
C THR A 427 -13.22 11.48 8.72
N GLN A 428 -13.03 10.55 7.79
CA GLN A 428 -13.10 10.81 6.36
C GLN A 428 -14.48 11.30 5.94
N ALA A 429 -15.55 10.65 6.39
CA ALA A 429 -16.93 11.04 6.06
C ALA A 429 -17.26 12.47 6.52
N ARG A 430 -16.85 12.85 7.75
CA ARG A 430 -17.03 14.23 8.26
C ARG A 430 -16.28 15.29 7.45
N ASN A 431 -15.24 14.90 6.72
CA ASN A 431 -14.42 15.80 5.89
C ASN A 431 -14.68 15.63 4.38
N GLY A 432 -15.80 15.05 3.97
CA GLY A 432 -16.24 15.00 2.57
C GLY A 432 -15.81 13.77 1.77
N ALA A 433 -15.34 12.71 2.46
CA ALA A 433 -14.97 11.42 1.84
C ALA A 433 -15.78 10.25 2.45
N PRO A 434 -17.13 10.22 2.32
CA PRO A 434 -17.95 9.11 2.82
C PRO A 434 -17.79 7.87 1.93
N VAL A 435 -17.96 6.68 2.53
CA VAL A 435 -17.97 5.39 1.84
C VAL A 435 -19.16 4.55 2.29
N GLU A 436 -19.60 3.62 1.44
CA GLU A 436 -20.76 2.75 1.68
C GLU A 436 -20.34 1.29 1.88
N THR A 437 -19.15 0.88 1.38
CA THR A 437 -18.62 -0.49 1.46
C THR A 437 -17.12 -0.47 1.75
N ILE A 438 -16.59 -1.61 2.19
CA ILE A 438 -15.16 -1.84 2.41
C ILE A 438 -14.75 -3.02 1.55
N SER A 439 -13.78 -2.84 0.64
CA SER A 439 -13.16 -3.95 -0.07
C SER A 439 -11.86 -4.34 0.62
N VAL A 440 -11.82 -5.52 1.23
CA VAL A 440 -10.67 -6.01 1.98
C VAL A 440 -9.75 -6.86 1.09
N SER A 441 -8.45 -6.63 1.24
CA SER A 441 -7.40 -7.49 0.67
C SER A 441 -6.31 -7.75 1.72
N GLY A 442 -5.42 -8.70 1.42
CA GLY A 442 -4.35 -9.09 2.35
C GLY A 442 -4.74 -10.24 3.27
N GLY A 443 -3.71 -10.94 3.77
CA GLY A 443 -3.88 -12.23 4.46
C GLY A 443 -4.70 -12.17 5.75
N ALA A 444 -4.63 -11.08 6.50
CA ALA A 444 -5.38 -10.93 7.75
C ALA A 444 -6.91 -10.79 7.52
N GLY A 445 -7.31 -10.26 6.37
CA GLY A 445 -8.73 -10.15 5.96
C GLY A 445 -9.32 -11.41 5.33
N ALA A 446 -8.50 -12.41 5.05
CA ALA A 446 -8.95 -13.63 4.34
C ALA A 446 -9.91 -14.51 5.16
N HIS A 447 -9.83 -14.46 6.50
CA HIS A 447 -10.68 -15.30 7.35
C HIS A 447 -12.09 -14.73 7.51
N PRO A 448 -13.18 -15.57 7.36
CA PRO A 448 -14.58 -15.10 7.46
C PRO A 448 -14.90 -14.39 8.78
N LEU A 449 -14.36 -14.86 9.92
CA LEU A 449 -14.57 -14.21 11.22
C LEU A 449 -14.02 -12.77 11.21
N ALA A 450 -12.82 -12.56 10.68
CA ALA A 450 -12.22 -11.22 10.65
C ALA A 450 -13.09 -10.25 9.82
N ARG A 451 -13.59 -10.70 8.66
CA ARG A 451 -14.48 -9.88 7.83
C ARG A 451 -15.80 -9.55 8.52
N GLN A 452 -16.42 -10.55 9.17
CA GLN A 452 -17.67 -10.31 9.88
C GLN A 452 -17.48 -9.33 11.04
N LEU A 453 -16.45 -9.51 11.86
CA LEU A 453 -16.16 -8.59 12.97
C LEU A 453 -15.80 -7.18 12.49
N LEU A 454 -15.12 -7.05 11.33
CA LEU A 454 -14.88 -5.75 10.70
C LEU A 454 -16.20 -5.11 10.24
N ALA A 455 -17.09 -5.88 9.59
CA ALA A 455 -18.40 -5.39 9.15
C ALA A 455 -19.23 -4.91 10.34
N ASP A 456 -19.34 -5.71 11.39
CA ASP A 456 -20.11 -5.37 12.59
C ASP A 456 -19.53 -4.16 13.33
N ALA A 457 -18.19 -4.07 13.44
CA ALA A 457 -17.51 -2.98 14.12
C ALA A 457 -17.63 -1.64 13.37
N THR A 458 -17.57 -1.67 12.03
CA THR A 458 -17.64 -0.47 11.19
C THR A 458 -19.07 -0.06 10.84
N GLY A 459 -20.00 -1.01 10.86
CA GLY A 459 -21.38 -0.83 10.40
C GLY A 459 -21.51 -0.81 8.86
N LEU A 460 -20.47 -1.22 8.11
CA LEU A 460 -20.45 -1.26 6.65
C LEU A 460 -20.23 -2.70 6.15
N PRO A 461 -20.79 -3.06 4.98
CA PRO A 461 -20.47 -4.32 4.32
C PRO A 461 -18.97 -4.42 4.04
N VAL A 462 -18.40 -5.62 4.26
CA VAL A 462 -16.99 -5.95 3.95
C VAL A 462 -16.98 -6.99 2.85
N GLU A 463 -16.38 -6.64 1.71
CA GLU A 463 -16.29 -7.44 0.51
C GLU A 463 -14.89 -7.98 0.30
N LEU A 464 -14.77 -9.19 -0.19
CA LEU A 464 -13.54 -9.82 -0.66
C LEU A 464 -13.69 -10.15 -2.14
N THR A 465 -12.72 -9.75 -2.95
CA THR A 465 -12.70 -10.07 -4.38
C THR A 465 -12.39 -11.55 -4.65
N GLU A 466 -12.78 -12.06 -5.81
CA GLU A 466 -12.46 -13.43 -6.23
C GLU A 466 -10.96 -13.62 -6.50
N CYS A 467 -10.28 -12.57 -6.94
CA CYS A 467 -8.86 -12.63 -7.28
C CYS A 467 -8.01 -12.72 -6.02
N GLU A 468 -7.17 -13.76 -5.92
CA GLU A 468 -6.23 -13.97 -4.82
C GLU A 468 -5.04 -13.00 -4.86
N GLU A 469 -4.74 -12.42 -6.04
CA GLU A 469 -3.62 -11.51 -6.30
C GLU A 469 -4.11 -10.15 -6.82
N PRO A 470 -4.84 -9.36 -6.00
CA PRO A 470 -5.47 -8.12 -6.47
C PRO A 470 -4.45 -7.04 -6.87
N VAL A 471 -3.24 -7.04 -6.31
CA VAL A 471 -2.16 -6.10 -6.69
C VAL A 471 -1.71 -6.39 -8.12
N LEU A 472 -1.41 -7.65 -8.44
CA LEU A 472 -1.07 -8.09 -9.80
C LEU A 472 -2.21 -7.84 -10.79
N LEU A 473 -3.47 -8.01 -10.35
CA LEU A 473 -4.64 -7.72 -11.18
C LEU A 473 -4.73 -6.23 -11.50
N GLY A 474 -4.52 -5.35 -10.51
CA GLY A 474 -4.49 -3.90 -10.73
C GLY A 474 -3.43 -3.49 -11.75
N SER A 475 -2.22 -4.05 -11.66
CA SER A 475 -1.18 -3.83 -12.66
C SER A 475 -1.56 -4.40 -14.03
N ALA A 476 -2.19 -5.57 -14.11
CA ALA A 476 -2.68 -6.12 -15.38
C ALA A 476 -3.77 -5.22 -16.01
N MET A 477 -4.65 -4.58 -15.20
CA MET A 477 -5.63 -3.60 -15.68
C MET A 477 -4.97 -2.39 -16.35
N LEU A 478 -3.82 -1.91 -15.83
CA LEU A 478 -3.05 -0.86 -16.49
C LEU A 478 -2.57 -1.32 -17.87
N GLY A 479 -2.02 -2.53 -17.96
CA GLY A 479 -1.61 -3.14 -19.22
C GLY A 479 -2.77 -3.29 -20.21
N ALA A 480 -3.98 -3.61 -19.72
CA ALA A 480 -5.19 -3.71 -20.52
C ALA A 480 -5.59 -2.36 -21.15
N VAL A 481 -5.48 -1.27 -20.37
CA VAL A 481 -5.75 0.10 -20.86
C VAL A 481 -4.71 0.52 -21.88
N ALA A 482 -3.41 0.33 -21.58
CA ALA A 482 -2.34 0.67 -22.51
C ALA A 482 -2.43 -0.08 -23.84
N ALA A 483 -2.92 -1.32 -23.83
CA ALA A 483 -3.15 -2.15 -25.02
C ALA A 483 -4.45 -1.79 -25.76
N GLY A 484 -5.28 -0.86 -25.23
CA GLY A 484 -6.57 -0.53 -25.81
C GLY A 484 -7.65 -1.64 -25.67
N THR A 485 -7.43 -2.61 -24.78
CA THR A 485 -8.43 -3.65 -24.47
C THR A 485 -9.64 -3.02 -23.75
N TYR A 486 -9.37 -2.05 -22.88
CA TYR A 486 -10.37 -1.18 -22.25
C TYR A 486 -10.05 0.28 -22.56
N PRO A 487 -11.08 1.16 -22.67
CA PRO A 487 -10.86 2.57 -23.02
C PRO A 487 -10.13 3.35 -21.92
N ASP A 488 -10.35 2.98 -20.67
CA ASP A 488 -9.75 3.60 -19.49
C ASP A 488 -9.79 2.65 -18.29
N LEU A 489 -9.19 3.08 -17.17
CA LEU A 489 -9.12 2.29 -15.96
C LEU A 489 -10.48 2.13 -15.28
N MET A 490 -11.35 3.13 -15.37
CA MET A 490 -12.72 3.06 -14.82
C MET A 490 -13.56 1.98 -15.48
N ALA A 491 -13.34 1.70 -16.77
CA ALA A 491 -13.98 0.61 -17.48
C ALA A 491 -13.32 -0.76 -17.19
N ALA A 492 -11.99 -0.79 -17.03
CA ALA A 492 -11.25 -2.02 -16.77
C ALA A 492 -11.54 -2.60 -15.37
N MET A 493 -11.59 -1.76 -14.34
CA MET A 493 -11.75 -2.17 -12.93
C MET A 493 -13.00 -3.05 -12.71
N PRO A 494 -14.24 -2.62 -13.00
CA PRO A 494 -15.40 -3.45 -12.77
C PRO A 494 -15.54 -4.63 -13.77
N ALA A 495 -14.87 -4.57 -14.92
CA ALA A 495 -14.90 -5.64 -15.91
C ALA A 495 -13.96 -6.81 -15.54
N MET A 496 -12.83 -6.51 -14.87
CA MET A 496 -11.78 -7.49 -14.55
C MET A 496 -11.81 -7.93 -13.07
N SER A 497 -12.47 -7.18 -12.17
CA SER A 497 -12.59 -7.54 -10.76
C SER A 497 -14.03 -7.93 -10.42
N ARG A 498 -14.19 -8.91 -9.50
CA ARG A 498 -15.49 -9.40 -9.05
C ARG A 498 -15.49 -9.64 -7.57
N ILE A 499 -16.66 -9.45 -6.93
CA ILE A 499 -16.86 -9.78 -5.52
C ILE A 499 -17.05 -11.30 -5.40
N GLY A 500 -16.19 -11.95 -4.62
CA GLY A 500 -16.25 -13.38 -4.33
C GLY A 500 -17.09 -13.69 -3.09
N SER A 501 -17.01 -12.83 -2.06
CA SER A 501 -17.80 -12.98 -0.84
C SER A 501 -18.02 -11.64 -0.16
N SER A 502 -19.10 -11.53 0.63
CA SER A 502 -19.44 -10.34 1.40
C SER A 502 -19.87 -10.73 2.81
N ALA A 503 -19.48 -9.92 3.80
CA ALA A 503 -19.99 -9.94 5.17
C ALA A 503 -20.77 -8.65 5.42
N THR A 504 -22.02 -8.77 5.82
CA THR A 504 -22.89 -7.61 6.16
C THR A 504 -22.97 -7.44 7.66
N PRO A 505 -23.06 -6.19 8.18
CA PRO A 505 -23.25 -5.96 9.60
C PRO A 505 -24.52 -6.62 10.12
N ASP A 506 -24.43 -7.29 11.27
CA ASP A 506 -25.58 -7.90 11.93
C ASP A 506 -26.29 -6.85 12.82
N PRO A 507 -27.53 -6.47 12.50
CA PRO A 507 -28.27 -5.44 13.24
C PRO A 507 -28.51 -5.79 14.72
N ASP A 508 -28.55 -7.08 15.08
CA ASP A 508 -28.77 -7.52 16.46
C ASP A 508 -27.58 -7.22 17.36
N PHE A 509 -26.37 -7.07 16.77
CA PHE A 509 -25.13 -6.74 17.48
C PHE A 509 -24.77 -5.26 17.46
N GLN A 510 -25.52 -4.40 16.78
CA GLN A 510 -25.23 -2.97 16.64
C GLN A 510 -25.04 -2.28 18.00
N ARG A 511 -25.88 -2.57 19.00
CA ARG A 511 -25.77 -1.99 20.35
C ARG A 511 -24.51 -2.44 21.07
N VAL A 512 -24.12 -3.69 20.90
CA VAL A 512 -22.89 -4.25 21.48
C VAL A 512 -21.68 -3.52 20.92
N HIS A 513 -21.62 -3.40 19.58
CA HIS A 513 -20.51 -2.72 18.92
C HIS A 513 -20.46 -1.23 19.23
N GLN A 514 -21.60 -0.55 19.37
CA GLN A 514 -21.62 0.86 19.78
C GLN A 514 -21.05 1.04 21.20
N ALA A 515 -21.49 0.24 22.17
CA ALA A 515 -20.96 0.32 23.55
C ALA A 515 -19.45 0.03 23.60
N ARG A 516 -18.97 -0.94 22.83
CA ARG A 516 -17.54 -1.27 22.75
C ARG A 516 -16.73 -0.18 22.03
N TYR A 517 -17.29 0.45 21.01
CA TYR A 517 -16.66 1.60 20.34
C TYR A 517 -16.53 2.81 21.27
N ASP A 518 -17.56 3.09 22.08
CA ASP A 518 -17.51 4.15 23.08
C ASP A 518 -16.43 3.87 24.15
N ALA A 519 -16.27 2.61 24.57
CA ALA A 519 -15.19 2.17 25.44
C ALA A 519 -13.81 2.33 24.77
N PHE A 520 -13.67 1.96 23.48
CA PHE A 520 -12.44 2.16 22.69
C PHE A 520 -12.03 3.64 22.66
N LEU A 521 -12.95 4.55 22.35
CA LEU A 521 -12.69 5.99 22.33
C LEU A 521 -12.30 6.52 23.71
N THR A 522 -12.96 6.04 24.78
CA THR A 522 -12.64 6.41 26.16
C THR A 522 -11.23 6.01 26.54
N LEU A 523 -10.83 4.77 26.27
CA LEU A 523 -9.50 4.25 26.56
C LEU A 523 -8.42 4.98 25.76
N GLN A 524 -8.65 5.22 24.46
CA GLN A 524 -7.73 5.95 23.59
C GLN A 524 -7.51 7.39 24.09
N ASN A 525 -8.59 8.10 24.46
CA ASN A 525 -8.52 9.45 24.99
C ASN A 525 -7.80 9.48 26.35
N ALA A 526 -8.07 8.52 27.25
CA ALA A 526 -7.38 8.40 28.53
C ALA A 526 -5.87 8.18 28.34
N ALA A 527 -5.46 7.28 27.44
CA ALA A 527 -4.06 7.03 27.14
C ALA A 527 -3.34 8.30 26.65
N ARG A 528 -3.99 9.08 25.78
CA ARG A 528 -3.44 10.34 25.26
C ARG A 528 -3.32 11.39 26.37
N ALA A 529 -4.34 11.51 27.23
CA ALA A 529 -4.31 12.44 28.37
C ALA A 529 -3.21 12.08 29.39
N ILE A 530 -3.04 10.80 29.73
CA ILE A 530 -1.99 10.31 30.62
C ILE A 530 -0.61 10.65 30.05
N ARG A 531 -0.39 10.39 28.74
CA ARG A 531 0.89 10.70 28.09
C ARG A 531 1.19 12.21 28.12
N SER A 532 0.22 13.05 27.80
CA SER A 532 0.39 14.51 27.83
C SER A 532 0.77 15.00 29.23
N ALA A 533 0.15 14.44 30.27
CA ALA A 533 0.46 14.76 31.66
C ALA A 533 1.84 14.25 32.12
N SER A 534 2.37 13.18 31.49
CA SER A 534 3.68 12.61 31.84
C SER A 534 4.85 13.35 31.19
N HIS A 535 4.60 14.24 30.22
CA HIS A 535 5.60 14.98 29.47
C HIS A 535 5.51 16.50 29.70
N SER A 536 4.54 16.96 30.50
CA SER A 536 4.42 18.31 31.06
C SER A 536 5.16 18.42 32.40
#